data_773bfbe7fb554b820fd9f2ec49132fd4
#
_entry.id   773bfbe7fb554b820fd9f2ec49132fd4
#
_cell.length_a   1.000
_cell.length_b   1.000
_cell.length_c   1.000
_cell.angle_alpha   90.00
_cell.angle_beta   90.00
_cell.angle_gamma   90.00
#
_symmetry.space_group_name_H-M   'P 1'
#
loop_
_entity.id
_entity.type
_entity.pdbx_description
1 polymer ?
#
loop_
_entity_poly.entity_id
_entity_poly.type
_entity_poly.pdbx_seq_one_letter_code
_entity_poly.pdbx_strand_id
1 'polypeptide(L)'
;MAFAGEISAQQARKLDSDKTVLQIRRPALEPVPSLEQVKSGAIDTLDTVNEHVKVILYADNTWKYYKLPSFEQEENVFDEHWDETSSNPYKLEYKDLPYSWSIWLADSLSYYCCPFKGDVHPRGKFGMRRGRRHQGVDIPLKTGDPIYAMFNGRVRMSKYMGGFGNLVVIRHENGIETFHGHLSKRNVEVGDWVNAGDVIGLGGSTGRSTGPHLHFETRYKGFAFDPQWLIDFKTGNLRHRLFVLKKKYFDIYSNYEQDFEDEWKNEEDDKREEAERAAMKWHTVKSGDTLGRIAINNGTTVSAICKLNGITPNTVLKIGRRLRVR
;
A
#
# COMPACT_ATOMS: atom_id res chain seq x y z
N MET A 1 28.20 -27.95 4.53
CA MET A 1 27.96 -26.78 5.42
C MET A 1 28.76 -25.63 4.87
N ALA A 2 28.12 -24.71 4.15
CA ALA A 2 28.75 -23.50 3.66
C ALA A 2 28.13 -22.34 4.42
N PHE A 3 28.93 -21.68 5.25
CA PHE A 3 28.56 -20.43 5.91
C PHE A 3 28.57 -19.32 4.87
N ALA A 4 27.41 -18.82 4.48
CA ALA A 4 27.31 -17.55 3.80
C ALA A 4 27.47 -16.45 4.86
N GLY A 5 28.63 -15.75 4.83
CA GLY A 5 28.91 -14.65 5.75
C GLY A 5 28.02 -13.46 5.45
N GLU A 6 27.24 -13.04 6.43
CA GLU A 6 26.48 -11.79 6.43
C GLU A 6 27.48 -10.61 6.43
N ILE A 7 27.53 -9.87 5.34
CA ILE A 7 28.22 -8.58 5.29
C ILE A 7 27.23 -7.54 5.80
N SER A 8 27.46 -7.04 7.01
CA SER A 8 26.63 -5.97 7.60
C SER A 8 26.83 -4.65 6.84
N ALA A 9 25.81 -3.77 6.84
CA ALA A 9 25.90 -2.43 6.24
C ALA A 9 27.12 -1.61 6.74
N GLN A 10 27.67 -1.92 7.92
CA GLN A 10 28.90 -1.35 8.45
C GLN A 10 30.17 -1.88 7.77
N GLN A 11 30.17 -3.12 7.27
CA GLN A 11 31.33 -3.68 6.55
C GLN A 11 31.41 -3.13 5.11
N ALA A 12 30.27 -2.82 4.50
CA ALA A 12 30.24 -2.15 3.19
C ALA A 12 30.86 -0.75 3.23
N ARG A 13 30.69 -0.01 4.34
CA ARG A 13 31.29 1.35 4.52
C ARG A 13 32.81 1.37 4.60
N LYS A 14 33.46 0.27 4.90
CA LYS A 14 34.93 0.18 5.04
C LYS A 14 35.65 -0.07 3.71
N LEU A 15 34.91 -0.36 2.63
CA LEU A 15 35.45 -0.65 1.29
C LEU A 15 35.44 0.55 0.35
N ASP A 16 34.94 1.72 0.79
CA ASP A 16 34.67 2.86 -0.07
C ASP A 16 35.70 4.00 0.02
N SER A 17 36.97 3.70 0.23
CA SER A 17 38.04 4.70 0.09
C SER A 17 38.70 4.78 -1.28
N ASP A 18 38.38 3.87 -2.19
CA ASP A 18 38.82 3.91 -3.57
C ASP A 18 37.64 4.10 -4.53
N LYS A 19 37.67 5.16 -5.33
CA LYS A 19 36.69 5.56 -6.33
C LYS A 19 36.50 4.53 -7.46
N THR A 20 36.16 3.30 -7.11
CA THR A 20 35.73 2.29 -8.06
C THR A 20 34.21 2.26 -7.97
N VAL A 21 33.53 2.63 -9.04
CA VAL A 21 32.07 2.46 -9.18
C VAL A 21 31.74 1.01 -8.83
N LEU A 22 31.23 0.80 -7.63
CA LEU A 22 30.72 -0.51 -7.22
C LEU A 22 29.55 -0.85 -8.14
N GLN A 23 29.81 -1.70 -9.14
CA GLN A 23 28.72 -2.40 -9.80
C GLN A 23 28.07 -3.25 -8.72
N ILE A 24 26.91 -2.79 -8.21
CA ILE A 24 26.07 -3.55 -7.30
C ILE A 24 25.66 -4.81 -8.09
N ARG A 25 26.36 -5.92 -7.87
CA ARG A 25 25.93 -7.21 -8.41
C ARG A 25 24.63 -7.55 -7.70
N ARG A 26 23.53 -7.48 -8.44
CA ARG A 26 22.31 -8.18 -8.03
C ARG A 26 22.74 -9.63 -7.74
N PRO A 27 22.28 -10.25 -6.63
CA PRO A 27 22.45 -11.68 -6.49
C PRO A 27 21.90 -12.31 -7.77
N ALA A 28 22.68 -13.23 -8.37
CA ALA A 28 22.23 -13.90 -9.57
C ALA A 28 20.89 -14.55 -9.28
N LEU A 29 19.83 -14.05 -9.93
CA LEU A 29 18.51 -14.66 -9.84
C LEU A 29 18.68 -16.08 -10.32
N GLU A 30 18.28 -17.06 -9.52
CA GLU A 30 18.19 -18.44 -9.99
C GLU A 30 17.30 -18.45 -11.24
N PRO A 31 17.67 -19.19 -12.29
CA PRO A 31 16.87 -19.22 -13.49
C PRO A 31 15.45 -19.67 -13.14
N VAL A 32 14.46 -18.87 -13.53
CA VAL A 32 13.05 -19.20 -13.32
C VAL A 32 12.79 -20.55 -13.98
N PRO A 33 12.38 -21.59 -13.25
CA PRO A 33 12.12 -22.90 -13.84
C PRO A 33 11.03 -22.78 -14.93
N SER A 34 11.16 -23.53 -16.00
CA SER A 34 10.14 -23.51 -17.06
C SER A 34 8.77 -23.95 -16.51
N LEU A 35 7.68 -23.51 -17.16
CA LEU A 35 6.32 -23.91 -16.77
C LEU A 35 6.15 -25.44 -16.78
N GLU A 36 6.83 -26.15 -17.69
CA GLU A 36 6.82 -27.61 -17.75
C GLU A 36 7.51 -28.24 -16.55
N GLN A 37 8.63 -27.67 -16.10
CA GLN A 37 9.32 -28.15 -14.89
C GLN A 37 8.48 -27.94 -13.64
N VAL A 38 7.76 -26.82 -13.54
CA VAL A 38 6.91 -26.52 -12.39
C VAL A 38 5.63 -27.33 -12.41
N LYS A 39 5.12 -27.71 -13.59
CA LYS A 39 3.95 -28.60 -13.74
C LYS A 39 4.24 -30.05 -13.36
N SER A 40 5.45 -30.44 -13.12
CA SER A 40 5.79 -31.78 -12.64
C SER A 40 5.11 -32.03 -11.29
N GLY A 41 4.05 -32.88 -11.28
CA GLY A 41 3.22 -33.14 -10.11
C GLY A 41 2.02 -32.21 -9.92
N ALA A 42 1.80 -31.23 -10.80
CA ALA A 42 0.62 -30.41 -10.79
C ALA A 42 -0.62 -31.18 -11.31
N ILE A 43 -1.75 -30.95 -10.66
CA ILE A 43 -3.06 -31.50 -11.12
C ILE A 43 -3.81 -30.53 -12.00
N ASP A 44 -3.57 -29.22 -11.85
CA ASP A 44 -4.22 -28.18 -12.66
C ASP A 44 -3.39 -26.88 -12.70
N THR A 45 -3.73 -26.03 -13.66
CA THR A 45 -3.14 -24.69 -13.80
C THR A 45 -4.25 -23.71 -14.11
N LEU A 46 -4.47 -22.76 -13.21
CA LEU A 46 -5.54 -21.76 -13.30
C LEU A 46 -4.97 -20.41 -13.77
N ASP A 47 -5.76 -19.69 -14.54
CA ASP A 47 -5.49 -18.29 -14.87
C ASP A 47 -5.76 -17.38 -13.69
N THR A 48 -4.99 -16.29 -13.60
CA THR A 48 -5.26 -15.21 -12.64
C THR A 48 -5.80 -13.99 -13.38
N VAL A 49 -6.11 -12.94 -12.63
CA VAL A 49 -6.46 -11.63 -13.21
C VAL A 49 -5.33 -11.02 -14.05
N ASN A 50 -4.11 -11.53 -13.89
CA ASN A 50 -2.96 -11.17 -14.69
C ASN A 50 -2.60 -12.31 -15.64
N GLU A 51 -2.68 -12.07 -16.96
CA GLU A 51 -2.39 -13.06 -18.00
C GLU A 51 -0.97 -13.65 -17.94
N HIS A 52 -0.04 -12.93 -17.30
CA HIS A 52 1.36 -13.35 -17.11
C HIS A 52 1.60 -14.14 -15.82
N VAL A 53 0.56 -14.40 -15.03
CA VAL A 53 0.65 -15.14 -13.78
C VAL A 53 -0.35 -16.28 -13.74
N LYS A 54 0.11 -17.48 -13.45
CA LYS A 54 -0.72 -18.68 -13.29
C LYS A 54 -0.70 -19.16 -11.85
N VAL A 55 -1.76 -19.83 -11.41
CA VAL A 55 -1.79 -20.61 -10.17
C VAL A 55 -1.65 -22.07 -10.54
N ILE A 56 -0.67 -22.75 -9.95
CA ILE A 56 -0.43 -24.18 -10.14
C ILE A 56 -0.92 -24.91 -8.90
N LEU A 57 -1.84 -25.84 -9.08
CA LEU A 57 -2.41 -26.68 -8.04
C LEU A 57 -1.71 -28.03 -8.00
N TYR A 58 -1.39 -28.50 -6.80
CA TYR A 58 -0.75 -29.81 -6.55
C TYR A 58 -1.70 -30.79 -5.87
N ALA A 59 -1.41 -32.09 -6.02
CA ALA A 59 -2.23 -33.16 -5.47
C ALA A 59 -2.33 -33.17 -3.94
N ASP A 60 -1.41 -32.54 -3.25
CA ASP A 60 -1.39 -32.37 -1.79
C ASP A 60 -2.22 -31.18 -1.30
N ASN A 61 -3.08 -30.61 -2.15
CA ASN A 61 -3.86 -29.40 -1.90
C ASN A 61 -3.00 -28.14 -1.69
N THR A 62 -1.72 -28.16 -2.02
CA THR A 62 -0.91 -26.95 -2.07
C THR A 62 -1.05 -26.27 -3.42
N TRP A 63 -0.72 -24.99 -3.46
CA TRP A 63 -0.69 -24.20 -4.69
C TRP A 63 0.46 -23.23 -4.70
N LYS A 64 0.91 -22.85 -5.91
CA LYS A 64 1.95 -21.84 -6.10
C LYS A 64 1.58 -20.91 -7.24
N TYR A 65 1.93 -19.64 -7.10
CA TYR A 65 1.97 -18.76 -8.24
C TYR A 65 3.16 -19.10 -9.13
N TYR A 66 2.93 -19.07 -10.42
CA TYR A 66 3.95 -19.15 -11.44
C TYR A 66 3.92 -17.89 -12.30
N LYS A 67 5.05 -17.20 -12.34
CA LYS A 67 5.24 -15.98 -13.11
C LYS A 67 5.78 -16.38 -14.48
N LEU A 68 5.02 -16.08 -15.55
CA LEU A 68 5.47 -16.33 -16.90
C LEU A 68 6.71 -15.47 -17.21
N PRO A 69 7.63 -15.93 -18.10
CA PRO A 69 8.80 -15.13 -18.52
C PRO A 69 8.42 -13.79 -19.17
N SER A 70 7.21 -13.69 -19.74
CA SER A 70 6.64 -12.45 -20.28
C SER A 70 6.14 -11.45 -19.24
N PHE A 71 6.21 -11.78 -17.95
CA PHE A 71 5.94 -10.82 -16.89
C PHE A 71 7.12 -9.86 -16.79
N GLU A 72 7.09 -8.79 -17.54
CA GLU A 72 8.07 -7.72 -17.44
C GLU A 72 7.78 -6.90 -16.18
N GLN A 73 8.57 -7.14 -15.13
CA GLN A 73 8.73 -6.16 -14.09
C GLN A 73 9.61 -5.05 -14.66
N GLU A 74 9.24 -3.78 -14.46
CA GLU A 74 10.00 -2.64 -15.01
C GLU A 74 11.49 -2.83 -14.74
N GLU A 75 12.29 -3.07 -15.79
CA GLU A 75 13.73 -3.37 -15.64
C GLU A 75 14.52 -2.20 -15.04
N ASN A 76 14.00 -0.99 -15.13
CA ASN A 76 14.66 0.26 -14.73
C ASN A 76 14.02 0.96 -13.53
N VAL A 77 13.44 0.20 -12.60
CA VAL A 77 12.80 0.75 -11.39
C VAL A 77 13.67 1.77 -10.65
N PHE A 78 15.00 1.59 -10.66
CA PHE A 78 15.93 2.44 -9.92
C PHE A 78 16.54 3.58 -10.76
N ASP A 79 16.42 3.55 -12.06
CA ASP A 79 17.06 4.53 -12.95
C ASP A 79 16.04 5.61 -13.39
N GLU A 80 14.79 5.22 -13.63
CA GLU A 80 13.77 6.16 -14.07
C GLU A 80 13.23 7.00 -12.91
N HIS A 81 13.07 8.29 -13.16
CA HIS A 81 12.51 9.24 -12.19
C HIS A 81 13.19 9.17 -10.79
N TRP A 82 14.52 8.95 -10.77
CA TRP A 82 15.27 8.99 -9.52
C TRP A 82 15.51 10.44 -9.10
N ASP A 83 14.91 10.87 -8.00
CA ASP A 83 15.06 12.21 -7.42
C ASP A 83 15.15 12.10 -5.89
N GLU A 84 16.29 12.46 -5.34
CA GLU A 84 16.62 12.40 -3.93
C GLU A 84 16.03 13.58 -3.12
N THR A 85 15.37 14.51 -3.81
CA THR A 85 14.85 15.73 -3.21
C THR A 85 13.35 15.81 -3.15
N SER A 86 12.66 15.27 -4.12
CA SER A 86 11.20 15.31 -4.25
C SER A 86 10.52 14.10 -3.62
N SER A 87 9.44 14.34 -2.88
CA SER A 87 8.56 13.27 -2.41
C SER A 87 7.73 12.64 -3.55
N ASN A 88 7.60 13.32 -4.69
CA ASN A 88 6.96 12.79 -5.90
C ASN A 88 7.83 13.09 -7.13
N PRO A 89 8.73 12.19 -7.50
CA PRO A 89 9.62 12.38 -8.64
C PRO A 89 8.93 12.16 -10.00
N TYR A 90 7.83 11.42 -10.03
CA TYR A 90 7.20 10.98 -11.29
C TYR A 90 6.43 12.09 -12.02
N LYS A 91 5.87 13.08 -11.30
CA LYS A 91 5.08 14.19 -11.85
C LYS A 91 3.91 13.78 -12.75
N LEU A 92 3.37 12.57 -12.53
CA LEU A 92 2.22 12.06 -13.26
C LEU A 92 0.92 12.72 -12.77
N GLU A 93 -0.06 12.87 -13.65
CA GLU A 93 -1.39 13.31 -13.28
C GLU A 93 -2.31 12.11 -13.05
N TYR A 94 -3.21 12.22 -12.06
CA TYR A 94 -4.14 11.14 -11.72
C TYR A 94 -4.97 10.66 -12.92
N LYS A 95 -5.37 11.58 -13.82
CA LYS A 95 -6.18 11.24 -15.00
C LYS A 95 -5.48 10.27 -15.95
N ASP A 96 -4.13 10.34 -16.02
CA ASP A 96 -3.32 9.58 -16.97
C ASP A 96 -2.96 8.18 -16.46
N LEU A 97 -3.35 7.88 -15.22
CA LEU A 97 -3.10 6.57 -14.63
C LEU A 97 -3.99 5.51 -15.27
N PRO A 98 -3.47 4.30 -15.58
CA PRO A 98 -4.28 3.16 -16.00
C PRO A 98 -5.24 2.73 -14.89
N TYR A 99 -6.21 1.91 -15.25
CA TYR A 99 -7.21 1.40 -14.31
C TYR A 99 -6.57 0.62 -13.16
N SER A 100 -5.60 -0.24 -13.45
CA SER A 100 -4.91 -1.06 -12.45
C SER A 100 -3.49 -1.44 -12.87
N TRP A 101 -2.72 -1.88 -11.87
CA TRP A 101 -1.42 -2.52 -12.05
C TRP A 101 -1.38 -3.81 -11.27
N SER A 102 -0.79 -4.85 -11.86
CA SER A 102 -0.45 -6.07 -11.12
C SER A 102 0.99 -5.95 -10.62
N ILE A 103 1.16 -5.94 -9.32
CA ILE A 103 2.44 -5.78 -8.66
C ILE A 103 2.80 -7.09 -7.96
N TRP A 104 3.91 -7.68 -8.35
CA TRP A 104 4.47 -8.83 -7.64
C TRP A 104 5.21 -8.36 -6.40
N LEU A 105 4.66 -8.61 -5.22
CA LEU A 105 5.20 -8.05 -3.98
C LEU A 105 6.40 -8.84 -3.46
N ALA A 106 6.32 -10.17 -3.43
CA ALA A 106 7.39 -11.00 -2.94
C ALA A 106 7.31 -12.43 -3.49
N ASP A 107 8.43 -12.97 -3.98
CA ASP A 107 8.55 -14.35 -4.46
C ASP A 107 8.55 -15.35 -3.30
N SER A 108 9.11 -14.97 -2.16
CA SER A 108 9.10 -15.76 -0.93
C SER A 108 8.88 -14.87 0.29
N LEU A 109 8.55 -15.49 1.43
CA LEU A 109 8.39 -14.76 2.68
C LEU A 109 9.69 -14.14 3.19
N SER A 110 10.86 -14.61 2.71
CA SER A 110 12.17 -14.04 3.05
C SER A 110 12.42 -12.67 2.42
N TYR A 111 11.64 -12.28 1.42
CA TYR A 111 11.73 -10.97 0.77
C TYR A 111 10.71 -9.95 1.28
N TYR A 112 10.04 -10.24 2.39
CA TYR A 112 9.12 -9.36 3.06
C TYR A 112 9.39 -9.30 4.56
N CYS A 113 9.35 -8.12 5.13
CA CYS A 113 9.36 -7.89 6.57
C CYS A 113 8.34 -6.78 6.91
N CYS A 114 7.57 -6.98 7.97
CA CYS A 114 6.74 -5.91 8.49
C CYS A 114 7.63 -4.75 8.96
N PRO A 115 7.43 -3.51 8.51
CA PRO A 115 8.31 -2.37 8.84
C PRO A 115 8.26 -1.95 10.31
N PHE A 116 7.36 -2.52 11.10
CA PHE A 116 7.17 -2.29 12.53
C PHE A 116 6.86 -3.61 13.25
N LYS A 117 6.94 -3.63 14.57
CA LYS A 117 6.50 -4.80 15.34
C LYS A 117 4.98 -4.94 15.25
N GLY A 118 4.52 -6.13 14.89
CA GLY A 118 3.11 -6.45 14.61
C GLY A 118 2.15 -6.23 15.78
N ASP A 119 0.86 -6.49 15.53
CA ASP A 119 -0.29 -6.24 16.42
C ASP A 119 -0.41 -4.76 16.83
N VAL A 120 -0.59 -3.93 15.81
CA VAL A 120 -0.68 -2.48 16.00
C VAL A 120 -1.99 -1.95 15.45
N HIS A 121 -2.69 -1.18 16.27
CA HIS A 121 -3.82 -0.40 15.79
C HIS A 121 -3.35 1.01 15.41
N PRO A 122 -3.36 1.38 14.11
CA PRO A 122 -2.99 2.72 13.69
C PRO A 122 -3.84 3.77 14.40
N ARG A 123 -3.20 4.76 15.03
CA ARG A 123 -3.91 5.91 15.61
C ARG A 123 -4.35 6.92 14.55
N GLY A 124 -3.63 6.98 13.46
CA GLY A 124 -3.92 7.81 12.30
C GLY A 124 -4.17 6.97 11.05
N LYS A 125 -5.41 6.96 10.56
CA LYS A 125 -5.76 6.26 9.32
C LYS A 125 -5.37 7.07 8.09
N PHE A 126 -5.15 6.39 6.97
CA PHE A 126 -5.04 6.98 5.64
C PHE A 126 -6.33 7.75 5.27
N GLY A 127 -6.21 8.80 4.48
CA GLY A 127 -7.35 9.55 3.98
C GLY A 127 -7.49 10.97 4.55
N MET A 128 -8.69 11.54 4.46
CA MET A 128 -8.96 12.90 4.93
C MET A 128 -9.16 12.96 6.44
N ARG A 129 -8.34 13.79 7.12
CA ARG A 129 -8.40 14.01 8.57
C ARG A 129 -8.58 15.49 8.86
N ARG A 130 -9.74 15.90 9.42
CA ARG A 130 -10.01 17.29 9.81
C ARG A 130 -9.64 18.31 8.71
N GLY A 131 -10.03 18.02 7.47
CA GLY A 131 -9.76 18.87 6.31
C GLY A 131 -8.32 18.80 5.76
N ARG A 132 -7.47 17.91 6.25
CA ARG A 132 -6.09 17.70 5.76
C ARG A 132 -5.92 16.30 5.20
N ARG A 133 -5.14 16.19 4.12
CA ARG A 133 -4.74 14.90 3.56
C ARG A 133 -3.75 14.21 4.48
N HIS A 134 -4.00 12.93 4.79
CA HIS A 134 -3.08 12.04 5.48
C HIS A 134 -2.73 10.90 4.54
N GLN A 135 -1.54 10.96 3.96
CA GLN A 135 -1.10 10.07 2.88
C GLN A 135 -0.48 8.75 3.36
N GLY A 136 -0.63 8.46 4.64
CA GLY A 136 -0.13 7.24 5.26
C GLY A 136 -0.94 6.86 6.47
N VAL A 137 -0.32 6.08 7.34
CA VAL A 137 -0.87 5.68 8.64
C VAL A 137 0.11 6.04 9.75
N ASP A 138 -0.43 6.40 10.92
CA ASP A 138 0.38 6.70 12.09
C ASP A 138 0.38 5.49 13.03
N ILE A 139 1.52 4.84 13.15
CA ILE A 139 1.72 3.61 13.91
C ILE A 139 2.35 3.95 15.26
N PRO A 140 1.64 3.73 16.38
CA PRO A 140 2.18 4.00 17.71
C PRO A 140 3.42 3.12 17.98
N LEU A 141 4.48 3.75 18.49
CA LEU A 141 5.71 3.08 18.89
C LEU A 141 6.40 3.86 20.00
N LYS A 142 7.51 3.33 20.51
CA LYS A 142 8.39 4.02 21.44
C LYS A 142 9.57 4.64 20.69
N THR A 143 10.08 5.77 21.19
CA THR A 143 11.33 6.32 20.67
C THR A 143 12.45 5.30 20.84
N GLY A 144 13.17 5.01 19.76
CA GLY A 144 14.23 4.00 19.72
C GLY A 144 13.79 2.63 19.22
N ASP A 145 12.50 2.38 19.02
CA ASP A 145 12.05 1.12 18.42
C ASP A 145 12.61 0.99 16.99
N PRO A 146 13.14 -0.19 16.60
CA PRO A 146 13.70 -0.37 15.28
C PRO A 146 12.61 -0.33 14.20
N ILE A 147 12.92 0.33 13.09
CA ILE A 147 12.10 0.38 11.88
C ILE A 147 12.83 -0.39 10.77
N TYR A 148 12.08 -1.25 10.08
CA TYR A 148 12.64 -2.20 9.13
C TYR A 148 12.26 -1.86 7.69
N ALA A 149 13.15 -2.22 6.74
CA ALA A 149 12.82 -2.21 5.31
C ALA A 149 11.75 -3.27 5.02
N MET A 150 10.69 -2.89 4.31
CA MET A 150 9.55 -3.77 4.01
C MET A 150 9.91 -4.84 2.97
N PHE A 151 10.60 -4.44 1.92
CA PHE A 151 11.11 -5.30 0.85
C PHE A 151 12.56 -4.94 0.54
N ASN A 152 13.21 -5.73 -0.31
CA ASN A 152 14.50 -5.35 -0.86
C ASN A 152 14.35 -4.09 -1.70
N GLY A 153 15.37 -3.23 -1.67
CA GLY A 153 15.32 -1.99 -2.43
C GLY A 153 16.50 -1.07 -2.20
N ARG A 154 16.42 0.12 -2.78
CA ARG A 154 17.45 1.14 -2.69
C ARG A 154 16.89 2.38 -2.00
N VAL A 155 17.68 2.93 -1.07
CA VAL A 155 17.33 4.16 -0.35
C VAL A 155 17.37 5.33 -1.30
N ARG A 156 16.20 5.93 -1.57
CA ARG A 156 16.09 7.11 -2.44
C ARG A 156 16.24 8.42 -1.67
N MET A 157 15.77 8.47 -0.44
CA MET A 157 15.91 9.64 0.42
C MET A 157 16.28 9.23 1.84
N SER A 158 17.22 9.94 2.45
CA SER A 158 17.56 9.84 3.87
C SER A 158 17.95 11.22 4.39
N LYS A 159 16.96 12.01 4.81
CA LYS A 159 17.16 13.41 5.23
C LYS A 159 16.09 13.91 6.18
N TYR A 160 16.33 15.08 6.77
CA TYR A 160 15.27 15.83 7.46
C TYR A 160 14.41 16.55 6.43
N MET A 161 13.10 16.34 6.47
CA MET A 161 12.17 16.93 5.50
C MET A 161 10.90 17.46 6.20
N GLY A 162 10.81 18.75 6.39
CA GLY A 162 9.63 19.50 6.83
C GLY A 162 8.70 18.75 7.78
N GLY A 163 7.48 18.48 7.34
CA GLY A 163 6.47 17.80 8.14
C GLY A 163 6.84 16.38 8.57
N PHE A 164 7.61 15.64 7.76
CA PHE A 164 8.04 14.27 8.06
C PHE A 164 9.11 14.16 9.14
N GLY A 165 9.87 15.25 9.42
CA GLY A 165 11.04 15.16 10.30
C GLY A 165 12.18 14.36 9.64
N ASN A 166 12.84 13.49 10.41
CA ASN A 166 13.77 12.54 9.83
C ASN A 166 13.00 11.51 9.01
N LEU A 167 13.31 11.46 7.73
CA LEU A 167 12.63 10.66 6.73
C LEU A 167 13.62 9.72 6.03
N VAL A 168 13.22 8.47 5.91
CA VAL A 168 13.82 7.49 4.99
C VAL A 168 12.77 7.08 3.97
N VAL A 169 13.11 7.15 2.68
CA VAL A 169 12.30 6.66 1.56
C VAL A 169 13.08 5.56 0.86
N ILE A 170 12.46 4.42 0.70
CA ILE A 170 13.03 3.28 -0.03
C ILE A 170 12.18 3.04 -1.26
N ARG A 171 12.82 2.95 -2.42
CA ARG A 171 12.22 2.40 -3.62
C ARG A 171 12.56 0.91 -3.67
N HIS A 172 11.54 0.08 -3.74
CA HIS A 172 11.67 -1.37 -3.72
C HIS A 172 11.74 -1.94 -5.14
N GLU A 173 12.26 -3.17 -5.27
CA GLU A 173 12.37 -3.87 -6.56
C GLU A 173 11.01 -4.06 -7.25
N ASN A 174 9.91 -4.09 -6.49
CA ASN A 174 8.54 -4.19 -7.01
C ASN A 174 7.94 -2.83 -7.45
N GLY A 175 8.71 -1.74 -7.45
CA GLY A 175 8.28 -0.41 -7.84
C GLY A 175 7.53 0.38 -6.76
N ILE A 176 7.17 -0.24 -5.64
CA ILE A 176 6.56 0.45 -4.51
C ILE A 176 7.63 1.29 -3.79
N GLU A 177 7.25 2.49 -3.36
CA GLU A 177 8.05 3.30 -2.44
C GLU A 177 7.42 3.28 -1.06
N THR A 178 8.25 3.08 -0.03
CA THR A 178 7.85 3.20 1.38
C THR A 178 8.50 4.41 2.03
N PHE A 179 7.70 5.18 2.76
CA PHE A 179 8.11 6.39 3.48
C PHE A 179 8.06 6.12 4.98
N HIS A 180 9.15 6.43 5.67
CA HIS A 180 9.30 6.21 7.10
C HIS A 180 9.64 7.53 7.78
N GLY A 181 8.60 8.22 8.27
CA GLY A 181 8.71 9.55 8.87
C GLY A 181 8.81 9.54 10.39
N HIS A 182 9.11 10.71 10.94
CA HIS A 182 9.25 11.02 12.38
C HIS A 182 10.34 10.24 13.12
N LEU A 183 11.33 9.69 12.39
CA LEU A 183 12.41 8.92 12.98
C LEU A 183 13.24 9.75 13.95
N SER A 184 13.71 9.13 15.05
CA SER A 184 14.71 9.73 15.93
C SER A 184 16.10 9.64 15.32
N LYS A 185 16.39 8.57 14.59
CA LYS A 185 17.66 8.31 13.92
C LYS A 185 17.43 7.62 12.57
N ARG A 186 18.19 8.00 11.57
CA ARG A 186 18.31 7.31 10.28
C ARG A 186 19.58 6.49 10.30
N ASN A 187 19.52 5.22 9.93
CA ASN A 187 20.66 4.30 9.94
C ASN A 187 21.22 4.03 8.54
N VAL A 188 20.59 4.59 7.52
CA VAL A 188 20.93 4.38 6.11
C VAL A 188 21.09 5.70 5.40
N GLU A 189 21.86 5.70 4.30
CA GLU A 189 22.11 6.86 3.45
C GLU A 189 21.51 6.68 2.06
N VAL A 190 21.40 7.77 1.31
CA VAL A 190 20.93 7.73 -0.08
C VAL A 190 21.84 6.84 -0.91
N GLY A 191 21.24 5.97 -1.71
CA GLY A 191 21.97 5.01 -2.55
C GLY A 191 22.25 3.67 -1.89
N ASP A 192 22.14 3.55 -0.55
CA ASP A 192 22.33 2.27 0.12
C ASP A 192 21.30 1.23 -0.38
N TRP A 193 21.78 0.01 -0.58
CA TRP A 193 20.91 -1.14 -0.78
C TRP A 193 20.49 -1.71 0.56
N VAL A 194 19.21 -2.05 0.71
CA VAL A 194 18.64 -2.67 1.91
C VAL A 194 17.88 -3.93 1.53
N ASN A 195 17.97 -4.95 2.38
CA ASN A 195 17.15 -6.14 2.28
C ASN A 195 15.93 -6.04 3.19
N ALA A 196 14.88 -6.80 2.89
CA ALA A 196 13.73 -6.91 3.78
C ALA A 196 14.19 -7.32 5.19
N GLY A 197 13.79 -6.54 6.20
CA GLY A 197 14.19 -6.77 7.60
C GLY A 197 15.43 -6.00 8.07
N ASP A 198 16.16 -5.32 7.20
CA ASP A 198 17.26 -4.44 7.62
C ASP A 198 16.73 -3.26 8.44
N VAL A 199 17.44 -2.91 9.50
CA VAL A 199 17.07 -1.76 10.37
C VAL A 199 17.50 -0.46 9.70
N ILE A 200 16.54 0.26 9.13
CA ILE A 200 16.75 1.51 8.39
C ILE A 200 16.73 2.77 9.23
N GLY A 201 16.24 2.66 10.46
CA GLY A 201 16.16 3.78 11.39
C GLY A 201 15.53 3.40 12.72
N LEU A 202 15.38 4.39 13.58
CA LEU A 202 14.74 4.24 14.88
C LEU A 202 13.54 5.15 14.99
N GLY A 203 12.45 4.64 15.53
CA GLY A 203 11.22 5.38 15.79
C GLY A 203 11.44 6.60 16.65
N GLY A 204 10.62 7.62 16.47
CA GLY A 204 10.76 8.88 17.19
C GLY A 204 9.55 9.79 17.09
N SER A 205 9.80 11.10 17.20
CA SER A 205 8.77 12.16 17.18
C SER A 205 9.33 13.43 16.56
N THR A 206 10.16 13.33 15.51
CA THR A 206 10.74 14.50 14.84
C THR A 206 9.76 15.10 13.82
N GLY A 207 10.01 16.35 13.40
CA GLY A 207 9.13 17.05 12.48
C GLY A 207 7.80 17.48 13.10
N ARG A 208 6.71 17.39 12.33
CA ARG A 208 5.36 17.75 12.81
C ARG A 208 4.68 16.55 13.44
N SER A 209 5.15 16.12 14.57
CA SER A 209 4.62 15.01 15.36
C SER A 209 4.17 15.50 16.74
N THR A 210 3.11 14.92 17.28
CA THR A 210 2.59 15.21 18.64
C THR A 210 3.01 14.19 19.69
N GLY A 211 3.78 13.19 19.32
CA GLY A 211 4.28 12.14 20.20
C GLY A 211 4.88 10.98 19.39
N PRO A 212 5.58 10.05 20.04
CA PRO A 212 6.27 8.97 19.33
C PRO A 212 5.33 8.11 18.49
N HIS A 213 5.58 8.07 17.18
CA HIS A 213 4.92 7.20 16.20
C HIS A 213 5.73 7.12 14.90
N LEU A 214 5.52 6.06 14.16
CA LEU A 214 5.98 5.98 12.78
C LEU A 214 4.87 6.51 11.87
N HIS A 215 5.17 7.54 11.08
CA HIS A 215 4.35 7.88 9.93
C HIS A 215 4.81 7.03 8.76
N PHE A 216 3.96 6.12 8.32
CA PHE A 216 4.26 5.14 7.29
C PHE A 216 3.37 5.33 6.07
N GLU A 217 3.99 5.51 4.89
CA GLU A 217 3.27 5.61 3.62
C GLU A 217 3.75 4.54 2.65
N THR A 218 2.81 4.07 1.82
CA THR A 218 3.08 3.30 0.61
C THR A 218 2.69 4.12 -0.59
N ARG A 219 3.58 4.20 -1.59
CA ARG A 219 3.34 4.91 -2.83
C ARG A 219 3.71 4.07 -4.03
N TYR A 220 3.01 4.29 -5.12
CA TYR A 220 3.34 3.72 -6.42
C TYR A 220 3.30 4.84 -7.46
N LYS A 221 4.39 5.02 -8.22
CA LYS A 221 4.56 6.11 -9.20
C LYS A 221 4.18 7.49 -8.65
N GLY A 222 4.54 7.74 -7.37
CA GLY A 222 4.32 9.01 -6.67
C GLY A 222 2.95 9.16 -5.97
N PHE A 223 2.00 8.28 -6.25
CA PHE A 223 0.68 8.31 -5.63
C PHE A 223 0.63 7.44 -4.38
N ALA A 224 0.17 8.04 -3.29
CA ALA A 224 0.00 7.35 -2.02
C ALA A 224 -1.29 6.52 -2.00
N PHE A 225 -1.23 5.34 -1.43
CA PHE A 225 -2.38 4.48 -1.14
C PHE A 225 -2.28 3.91 0.28
N ASP A 226 -3.39 3.42 0.81
CA ASP A 226 -3.43 2.95 2.19
C ASP A 226 -2.53 1.71 2.37
N PRO A 227 -1.52 1.76 3.27
CA PRO A 227 -0.66 0.62 3.56
C PRO A 227 -1.39 -0.64 4.02
N GLN A 228 -2.61 -0.51 4.52
CA GLN A 228 -3.42 -1.65 4.95
C GLN A 228 -3.87 -2.54 3.78
N TRP A 229 -3.80 -2.07 2.54
CA TRP A 229 -3.96 -2.94 1.36
C TRP A 229 -2.86 -3.98 1.25
N LEU A 230 -1.64 -3.67 1.70
CA LEU A 230 -0.50 -4.58 1.64
C LEU A 230 -0.33 -5.40 2.91
N ILE A 231 -0.51 -4.78 4.07
CA ILE A 231 -0.16 -5.35 5.38
C ILE A 231 -1.43 -5.54 6.22
N ASP A 232 -1.59 -6.72 6.76
CA ASP A 232 -2.50 -6.92 7.89
C ASP A 232 -1.81 -6.43 9.18
N PHE A 233 -2.20 -5.30 9.69
CA PHE A 233 -1.57 -4.68 10.86
C PHE A 233 -1.77 -5.45 12.17
N LYS A 234 -2.76 -6.33 12.21
CA LYS A 234 -3.00 -7.19 13.36
C LYS A 234 -1.96 -8.32 13.45
N THR A 235 -1.60 -8.88 12.31
CA THR A 235 -0.67 -10.01 12.24
C THR A 235 0.73 -9.61 11.79
N GLY A 236 0.89 -8.47 11.13
CA GLY A 236 2.11 -8.04 10.46
C GLY A 236 2.39 -8.80 9.16
N ASN A 237 1.44 -9.62 8.69
CA ASN A 237 1.63 -10.40 7.48
C ASN A 237 1.30 -9.60 6.22
N LEU A 238 1.98 -9.94 5.14
CA LEU A 238 1.62 -9.50 3.81
C LEU A 238 0.29 -10.14 3.40
N ARG A 239 -0.66 -9.34 2.89
CA ARG A 239 -1.99 -9.85 2.49
C ARG A 239 -1.93 -10.67 1.21
N HIS A 240 -1.11 -10.22 0.25
CA HIS A 240 -1.05 -10.79 -1.10
C HIS A 240 0.39 -10.93 -1.54
N ARG A 241 0.68 -11.90 -2.40
CA ARG A 241 1.96 -11.98 -3.12
C ARG A 241 1.90 -11.25 -4.45
N LEU A 242 0.76 -11.38 -5.13
CA LEU A 242 0.40 -10.59 -6.29
C LEU A 242 -0.68 -9.59 -5.86
N PHE A 243 -0.42 -8.32 -5.99
CA PHE A 243 -1.33 -7.25 -5.60
C PHE A 243 -1.84 -6.51 -6.84
N VAL A 244 -3.16 -6.45 -6.98
CA VAL A 244 -3.80 -5.66 -8.04
C VAL A 244 -4.10 -4.27 -7.50
N LEU A 245 -3.18 -3.34 -7.75
CA LEU A 245 -3.32 -1.95 -7.34
C LEU A 245 -4.24 -1.21 -8.31
N LYS A 246 -5.43 -0.85 -7.87
CA LYS A 246 -6.41 -0.12 -8.69
C LYS A 246 -6.25 1.39 -8.53
N LYS A 247 -6.48 2.12 -9.61
CA LYS A 247 -6.45 3.61 -9.64
C LYS A 247 -7.30 4.23 -8.53
N LYS A 248 -8.46 3.67 -8.22
CA LYS A 248 -9.35 4.15 -7.16
C LYS A 248 -8.73 4.10 -5.76
N TYR A 249 -7.71 3.26 -5.50
CA TYR A 249 -7.04 3.19 -4.21
C TYR A 249 -6.19 4.42 -3.89
N PHE A 250 -5.85 5.22 -4.90
CA PHE A 250 -5.15 6.50 -4.73
C PHE A 250 -6.09 7.65 -4.34
N ASP A 251 -7.41 7.45 -4.39
CA ASP A 251 -8.35 8.51 -4.03
C ASP A 251 -8.40 8.71 -2.52
N ILE A 252 -7.67 9.71 -2.07
CA ILE A 252 -7.60 10.10 -0.66
C ILE A 252 -8.93 10.66 -0.11
N TYR A 253 -9.85 11.01 -0.99
CA TYR A 253 -11.20 11.48 -0.61
C TYR A 253 -12.21 10.35 -0.55
N SER A 254 -11.88 9.17 -1.07
CA SER A 254 -12.78 8.05 -1.01
C SER A 254 -12.93 7.60 0.45
N ASN A 255 -14.17 7.55 0.91
CA ASN A 255 -14.53 6.91 2.18
C ASN A 255 -14.72 5.40 1.96
N TYR A 256 -13.96 4.80 1.06
CA TYR A 256 -14.00 3.37 0.87
C TYR A 256 -13.55 2.70 2.16
N GLU A 257 -14.45 1.97 2.79
CA GLU A 257 -14.02 0.90 3.67
C GLU A 257 -13.22 -0.07 2.81
N GLN A 258 -12.11 -0.53 3.35
CA GLN A 258 -11.27 -1.50 2.66
C GLN A 258 -12.07 -2.77 2.43
N ASP A 259 -12.59 -2.92 1.24
CA ASP A 259 -13.21 -4.16 0.79
C ASP A 259 -12.10 -5.00 0.12
N PHE A 260 -11.53 -5.93 0.87
CA PHE A 260 -10.47 -6.81 0.37
C PHE A 260 -10.97 -7.79 -0.70
N GLU A 261 -12.29 -7.93 -0.90
CA GLU A 261 -12.87 -8.68 -2.01
C GLU A 261 -12.91 -7.84 -3.31
N ASP A 262 -12.58 -6.56 -3.22
CA ASP A 262 -12.60 -5.64 -4.35
C ASP A 262 -11.57 -5.99 -5.46
N GLU A 263 -10.55 -6.76 -5.14
CA GLU A 263 -9.56 -7.22 -6.13
C GLU A 263 -10.18 -8.05 -7.26
N TRP A 264 -11.26 -8.78 -6.97
CA TRP A 264 -11.93 -9.66 -7.91
C TRP A 264 -12.87 -8.93 -8.86
N LYS A 265 -13.21 -7.67 -8.59
CA LYS A 265 -14.06 -6.84 -9.43
C LYS A 265 -13.28 -6.34 -10.64
N ASN A 266 -13.88 -6.42 -11.80
CA ASN A 266 -13.32 -5.88 -13.03
C ASN A 266 -13.66 -4.38 -13.21
N GLU A 267 -13.13 -3.76 -14.28
CA GLU A 267 -13.36 -2.34 -14.57
C GLU A 267 -14.84 -2.02 -14.83
N GLU A 268 -15.61 -2.95 -15.40
CA GLU A 268 -17.03 -2.76 -15.65
C GLU A 268 -17.84 -2.77 -14.35
N ASP A 269 -17.47 -3.65 -13.40
CA ASP A 269 -18.08 -3.69 -12.08
C ASP A 269 -17.82 -2.40 -11.33
N ASP A 270 -16.59 -1.89 -11.36
CA ASP A 270 -16.24 -0.62 -10.74
C ASP A 270 -16.97 0.57 -11.36
N LYS A 271 -17.06 0.63 -12.69
CA LYS A 271 -17.84 1.66 -13.39
C LYS A 271 -19.32 1.60 -13.04
N ARG A 272 -19.88 0.40 -12.92
CA ARG A 272 -21.26 0.22 -12.48
C ARG A 272 -21.48 0.73 -11.05
N GLU A 273 -20.60 0.36 -10.11
CA GLU A 273 -20.66 0.85 -8.73
C GLU A 273 -20.47 2.37 -8.63
N GLU A 274 -19.57 2.95 -9.41
CA GLU A 274 -19.40 4.40 -9.48
C GLU A 274 -20.66 5.09 -10.02
N ALA A 275 -21.27 4.56 -11.05
CA ALA A 275 -22.51 5.07 -11.60
C ALA A 275 -23.66 4.98 -10.57
N GLU A 276 -23.77 3.84 -9.87
CA GLU A 276 -24.75 3.67 -8.79
C GLU A 276 -24.51 4.66 -7.64
N ARG A 277 -23.26 4.88 -7.24
CA ARG A 277 -22.91 5.88 -6.21
C ARG A 277 -23.21 7.30 -6.65
N ALA A 278 -22.88 7.63 -7.90
CA ALA A 278 -23.19 8.96 -8.46
C ALA A 278 -24.71 9.21 -8.54
N ALA A 279 -25.49 8.15 -8.76
CA ALA A 279 -26.96 8.22 -8.74
C ALA A 279 -27.55 8.35 -7.33
N MET A 280 -26.76 8.07 -6.26
CA MET A 280 -27.22 8.19 -4.88
C MET A 280 -27.44 9.64 -4.49
N LYS A 281 -28.63 9.95 -4.04
CA LYS A 281 -28.95 11.27 -3.48
C LYS A 281 -29.01 11.21 -1.96
N TRP A 282 -28.40 12.21 -1.36
CA TRP A 282 -28.34 12.34 0.10
C TRP A 282 -29.04 13.62 0.55
N HIS A 283 -29.76 13.54 1.63
CA HIS A 283 -30.36 14.67 2.33
C HIS A 283 -29.74 14.81 3.72
N THR A 284 -29.24 16.01 4.04
CA THR A 284 -28.77 16.30 5.40
C THR A 284 -29.96 16.88 6.21
N VAL A 285 -30.32 16.20 7.29
CA VAL A 285 -31.43 16.56 8.14
C VAL A 285 -31.22 17.95 8.73
N LYS A 286 -32.19 18.83 8.53
CA LYS A 286 -32.25 20.20 9.05
C LYS A 286 -33.32 20.32 10.14
N SER A 287 -33.31 21.44 10.86
CA SER A 287 -34.36 21.73 11.82
C SER A 287 -35.73 21.80 11.12
N GLY A 288 -36.76 21.13 11.69
CA GLY A 288 -38.11 21.04 11.13
C GLY A 288 -38.30 19.97 10.05
N ASP A 289 -37.27 19.19 9.72
CA ASP A 289 -37.39 18.05 8.79
C ASP A 289 -38.17 16.90 9.45
N THR A 290 -38.99 16.26 8.64
CA THR A 290 -39.64 14.98 8.92
C THR A 290 -39.41 14.03 7.77
N LEU A 291 -39.46 12.74 8.01
CA LEU A 291 -39.29 11.73 6.94
C LEU A 291 -40.28 11.95 5.79
N GLY A 292 -41.53 12.35 6.11
CA GLY A 292 -42.56 12.66 5.10
C GLY A 292 -42.14 13.85 4.23
N ARG A 293 -41.69 14.96 4.84
CA ARG A 293 -41.26 16.15 4.11
C ARG A 293 -40.01 15.89 3.26
N ILE A 294 -39.05 15.15 3.82
CA ILE A 294 -37.84 14.73 3.08
C ILE A 294 -38.21 13.85 1.87
N ALA A 295 -39.14 12.92 2.04
CA ALA A 295 -39.63 12.06 0.96
C ALA A 295 -40.27 12.87 -0.19
N ILE A 296 -41.20 13.76 0.13
CA ILE A 296 -41.84 14.63 -0.85
C ILE A 296 -40.84 15.49 -1.60
N ASN A 297 -39.92 16.16 -0.88
CA ASN A 297 -38.93 17.07 -1.46
C ASN A 297 -37.92 16.37 -2.36
N ASN A 298 -37.72 15.05 -2.21
CA ASN A 298 -36.79 14.25 -2.99
C ASN A 298 -37.47 13.31 -3.97
N GLY A 299 -38.79 13.38 -4.15
CA GLY A 299 -39.55 12.56 -5.08
C GLY A 299 -39.49 11.06 -4.76
N THR A 300 -39.52 10.73 -3.46
CA THR A 300 -39.43 9.35 -2.95
C THR A 300 -40.49 9.08 -1.89
N THR A 301 -40.45 7.91 -1.26
CA THR A 301 -41.41 7.55 -0.19
C THR A 301 -40.70 7.39 1.14
N VAL A 302 -41.41 7.55 2.25
CA VAL A 302 -40.91 7.29 3.60
C VAL A 302 -40.41 5.85 3.72
N SER A 303 -41.14 4.90 3.16
CA SER A 303 -40.76 3.48 3.15
C SER A 303 -39.42 3.26 2.46
N ALA A 304 -39.19 3.90 1.30
CA ALA A 304 -37.92 3.82 0.57
C ALA A 304 -36.77 4.42 1.39
N ILE A 305 -36.96 5.60 1.98
CA ILE A 305 -35.93 6.21 2.85
C ILE A 305 -35.64 5.29 4.04
N CYS A 306 -36.65 4.74 4.68
CA CYS A 306 -36.46 3.83 5.82
C CYS A 306 -35.65 2.59 5.42
N LYS A 307 -35.97 1.96 4.30
CA LYS A 307 -35.26 0.79 3.77
C LYS A 307 -33.81 1.11 3.44
N LEU A 308 -33.55 2.24 2.75
CA LEU A 308 -32.20 2.67 2.35
C LEU A 308 -31.29 3.01 3.52
N ASN A 309 -31.84 3.37 4.67
CA ASN A 309 -31.07 3.83 5.83
C ASN A 309 -31.15 2.89 7.06
N GLY A 310 -31.84 1.75 6.95
CA GLY A 310 -32.03 0.82 8.07
C GLY A 310 -32.77 1.44 9.25
N ILE A 311 -33.76 2.32 8.99
CA ILE A 311 -34.52 3.03 10.03
C ILE A 311 -36.02 2.74 9.91
N THR A 312 -36.77 3.07 10.94
CA THR A 312 -38.22 2.95 10.97
C THR A 312 -38.90 4.30 10.75
N PRO A 313 -40.18 4.35 10.34
CA PRO A 313 -40.94 5.60 10.18
C PRO A 313 -40.99 6.47 11.44
N ASN A 314 -40.88 5.86 12.61
CA ASN A 314 -40.89 6.54 13.90
C ASN A 314 -39.52 6.96 14.42
N THR A 315 -38.45 6.75 13.62
CA THR A 315 -37.09 7.11 14.02
C THR A 315 -36.96 8.62 14.19
N VAL A 316 -36.48 9.05 15.36
CA VAL A 316 -36.17 10.46 15.62
C VAL A 316 -34.98 10.89 14.77
N LEU A 317 -35.17 11.91 13.94
CA LEU A 317 -34.15 12.46 13.08
C LEU A 317 -33.26 13.43 13.86
N LYS A 318 -31.97 13.16 13.91
CA LYS A 318 -30.97 14.08 14.48
C LYS A 318 -30.53 15.09 13.41
N ILE A 319 -30.55 16.39 13.74
CA ILE A 319 -30.07 17.46 12.86
C ILE A 319 -28.59 17.15 12.48
N GLY A 320 -28.25 17.32 11.21
CA GLY A 320 -26.95 17.00 10.66
C GLY A 320 -26.78 15.54 10.20
N ARG A 321 -27.71 14.64 10.55
CA ARG A 321 -27.66 13.26 10.02
C ARG A 321 -27.89 13.27 8.51
N ARG A 322 -27.06 12.53 7.78
CA ARG A 322 -27.26 12.30 6.35
C ARG A 322 -28.15 11.08 6.14
N LEU A 323 -29.16 11.23 5.31
CA LEU A 323 -30.08 10.15 4.92
C LEU A 323 -29.96 9.94 3.41
N ARG A 324 -29.79 8.70 2.99
CA ARG A 324 -29.90 8.32 1.58
C ARG A 324 -31.38 8.41 1.17
N VAL A 325 -31.67 9.18 0.12
CA VAL A 325 -33.05 9.42 -0.35
C VAL A 325 -33.31 8.80 -1.73
N ARG A 326 -32.24 8.39 -2.40
CA ARG A 326 -32.29 7.65 -3.67
C ARG A 326 -31.02 6.81 -3.83
#